data_1bd03c87406e9e01b6fd12ce58a31f06
#
_entry.id   1bd03c87406e9e01b6fd12ce58a31f06
#
_cell.length_a   1.000
_cell.length_b   1.000
_cell.length_c   1.000
_cell.angle_alpha   90.00
_cell.angle_beta   90.00
_cell.angle_gamma   90.00
#
_symmetry.space_group_name_H-M   'P 1'
#
loop_
_entity.id
_entity.type
_entity.pdbx_description
1 polymer ?
#
loop_
_entity_poly.entity_id
_entity_poly.type
_entity_poly.pdbx_seq_one_letter_code
_entity_poly.pdbx_strand_id
1 'polypeptide(L)'
;MRMAITPDGLPDVLQDVLQPQLDIVLCGTAVGTASALAGAYYAHPQNKFWKILHETGLTPEQLRPRQYRELLRYRIGLTDFVKTHSGMDHEVPLTKLTQVSRHRLRASILKHRPKFLAFTSKAGGQLFMGGLRDYGEQAQRIGETRIWILPSTSGAANGSWRPEIWHQFADRIRAITGDR
;
A
#
# COMPACT_ATOMS: atom_id res chain seq x y z
N MET A 1 23.77 -1.84 -7.38
CA MET A 1 22.31 -1.67 -7.43
C MET A 1 22.02 -0.17 -7.48
N ARG A 2 21.47 0.35 -8.57
CA ARG A 2 21.14 1.79 -8.64
C ARG A 2 19.95 2.05 -7.73
N MET A 3 20.14 2.88 -6.71
CA MET A 3 19.03 3.42 -5.93
C MET A 3 18.13 4.24 -6.88
N ALA A 4 16.84 3.98 -6.85
CA ALA A 4 15.89 4.83 -7.55
C ALA A 4 15.93 6.22 -6.91
N ILE A 5 16.17 7.24 -7.71
CA ILE A 5 16.17 8.64 -7.27
C ILE A 5 14.83 9.23 -7.73
N THR A 6 14.11 9.82 -6.80
CA THR A 6 12.85 10.49 -7.08
C THR A 6 13.06 11.88 -7.72
N PRO A 7 12.01 12.54 -8.25
CA PRO A 7 12.12 13.88 -8.83
C PRO A 7 12.64 14.96 -7.88
N ASP A 8 12.54 14.77 -6.56
CA ASP A 8 13.11 15.63 -5.54
C ASP A 8 14.60 15.34 -5.24
N GLY A 9 15.19 14.36 -5.95
CA GLY A 9 16.60 14.01 -5.84
C GLY A 9 16.97 13.19 -4.61
N LEU A 10 15.98 12.77 -3.81
CA LEU A 10 16.19 11.96 -2.62
C LEU A 10 16.00 10.46 -2.93
N PRO A 11 16.70 9.56 -2.22
CA PRO A 11 16.50 8.13 -2.39
C PRO A 11 15.18 7.67 -1.76
N ASP A 12 14.60 6.60 -2.31
CA ASP A 12 13.48 5.91 -1.69
C ASP A 12 13.88 5.33 -0.33
N VAL A 13 13.04 5.52 0.69
CA VAL A 13 13.25 4.92 2.03
C VAL A 13 13.19 3.39 1.94
N LEU A 14 12.15 2.87 1.26
CA LEU A 14 12.07 1.46 0.86
C LEU A 14 11.81 1.36 -0.64
N GLN A 15 12.44 0.40 -1.28
CA GLN A 15 12.19 0.12 -2.70
C GLN A 15 10.80 -0.47 -2.90
N ASP A 16 10.16 -0.11 -4.01
CA ASP A 16 8.92 -0.75 -4.44
C ASP A 16 9.11 -2.25 -4.68
N VAL A 17 8.08 -3.01 -4.36
CA VAL A 17 8.00 -4.45 -4.64
C VAL A 17 6.94 -4.64 -5.70
N LEU A 18 7.32 -4.49 -6.96
CA LEU A 18 6.41 -4.49 -8.11
C LEU A 18 6.94 -5.38 -9.23
N GLN A 19 6.01 -6.03 -9.92
CA GLN A 19 6.24 -6.79 -11.15
C GLN A 19 5.00 -6.73 -12.03
N PRO A 20 5.07 -7.12 -13.31
CA PRO A 20 3.87 -7.24 -14.15
C PRO A 20 2.88 -8.27 -13.63
N GLN A 21 1.60 -8.12 -13.99
CA GLN A 21 0.51 -9.08 -13.74
C GLN A 21 0.21 -9.32 -12.25
N LEU A 22 0.45 -8.33 -11.39
CA LEU A 22 -0.02 -8.39 -10.01
C LEU A 22 -1.55 -8.31 -9.94
N ASP A 23 -2.13 -9.01 -8.99
CA ASP A 23 -3.54 -8.82 -8.66
C ASP A 23 -3.73 -7.56 -7.81
N ILE A 24 -2.81 -7.32 -6.88
CA ILE A 24 -2.93 -6.26 -5.89
C ILE A 24 -1.60 -5.49 -5.80
N VAL A 25 -1.70 -4.17 -5.69
CA VAL A 25 -0.63 -3.32 -5.13
C VAL A 25 -1.18 -2.65 -3.88
N LEU A 26 -0.56 -2.91 -2.74
CA LEU A 26 -0.86 -2.26 -1.47
C LEU A 26 0.03 -1.04 -1.31
N CYS A 27 -0.57 0.11 -1.03
CA CYS A 27 0.10 1.40 -0.98
C CYS A 27 -0.06 2.05 0.40
N GLY A 28 1.04 2.15 1.14
CA GLY A 28 1.11 2.95 2.37
C GLY A 28 1.17 4.44 2.08
N THR A 29 0.97 5.29 3.09
CA THR A 29 1.14 6.75 2.95
C THR A 29 2.63 7.09 2.84
N ALA A 30 3.39 6.70 3.83
CA ALA A 30 4.85 6.77 3.86
C ALA A 30 5.38 5.64 4.76
N VAL A 31 6.66 5.34 4.64
CA VAL A 31 7.31 4.32 5.48
C VAL A 31 7.34 4.78 6.93
N GLY A 32 6.83 3.98 7.86
CA GLY A 32 6.94 4.27 9.29
C GLY A 32 8.38 4.16 9.79
N THR A 33 8.70 4.80 10.92
CA THR A 33 10.06 4.83 11.49
C THR A 33 10.61 3.42 11.74
N ALA A 34 9.81 2.52 12.34
CA ALA A 34 10.22 1.13 12.59
C ALA A 34 10.53 0.38 11.29
N SER A 35 9.75 0.60 10.24
CA SER A 35 9.96 0.00 8.93
C SER A 35 11.21 0.53 8.24
N ALA A 36 11.48 1.83 8.33
CA ALA A 36 12.69 2.44 7.81
C ALA A 36 13.95 1.86 8.49
N LEU A 37 13.94 1.75 9.82
CA LEU A 37 15.04 1.16 10.58
C LEU A 37 15.24 -0.32 10.28
N ALA A 38 14.14 -1.08 10.11
CA ALA A 38 14.20 -2.51 9.81
C ALA A 38 14.51 -2.81 8.34
N GLY A 39 14.39 -1.83 7.43
CA GLY A 39 14.49 -2.05 5.99
C GLY A 39 13.39 -2.98 5.45
N ALA A 40 12.21 -2.97 6.07
CA ALA A 40 11.11 -3.88 5.74
C ALA A 40 9.75 -3.22 5.93
N TYR A 41 8.81 -3.54 5.05
CA TYR A 41 7.44 -3.00 5.09
C TYR A 41 6.68 -3.48 6.33
N TYR A 42 5.90 -2.57 6.93
CA TYR A 42 5.00 -2.85 8.06
C TYR A 42 5.70 -3.61 9.21
N ALA A 43 6.88 -3.14 9.60
CA ALA A 43 7.77 -3.85 10.53
C ALA A 43 7.47 -3.59 12.01
N HIS A 44 6.64 -2.60 12.36
CA HIS A 44 6.31 -2.32 13.76
C HIS A 44 5.61 -3.54 14.39
N PRO A 45 6.00 -3.97 15.60
CA PRO A 45 5.43 -5.18 16.23
C PRO A 45 3.90 -5.16 16.41
N GLN A 46 3.31 -3.98 16.58
CA GLN A 46 1.86 -3.80 16.72
C GLN A 46 1.13 -3.62 15.38
N ASN A 47 1.84 -3.67 14.25
CA ASN A 47 1.20 -3.54 12.95
C ASN A 47 0.45 -4.84 12.60
N LYS A 48 -0.82 -4.71 12.25
CA LYS A 48 -1.71 -5.85 11.94
C LYS A 48 -1.61 -6.31 10.49
N PHE A 49 -0.78 -5.68 9.66
CA PHE A 49 -0.71 -5.93 8.21
C PHE A 49 -0.50 -7.40 7.87
N TRP A 50 0.56 -8.00 8.39
CA TRP A 50 0.90 -9.39 8.08
C TRP A 50 -0.14 -10.38 8.58
N LYS A 51 -0.75 -10.08 9.74
CA LYS A 51 -1.82 -10.89 10.32
C LYS A 51 -3.08 -10.83 9.45
N ILE A 52 -3.53 -9.63 9.06
CA ILE A 52 -4.76 -9.49 8.28
C ILE A 52 -4.64 -10.07 6.86
N LEU A 53 -3.48 -10.03 6.23
CA LEU A 53 -3.27 -10.71 4.94
C LEU A 53 -3.50 -12.22 5.05
N HIS A 54 -3.05 -12.83 6.13
CA HIS A 54 -3.28 -14.25 6.38
C HIS A 54 -4.73 -14.53 6.77
N GLU A 55 -5.30 -13.80 7.71
CA GLU A 55 -6.69 -13.98 8.17
C GLU A 55 -7.71 -13.85 7.05
N THR A 56 -7.46 -12.99 6.07
CA THR A 56 -8.32 -12.82 4.89
C THR A 56 -8.05 -13.84 3.78
N GLY A 57 -7.02 -14.69 3.93
CA GLY A 57 -6.62 -15.66 2.92
C GLY A 57 -5.91 -15.05 1.71
N LEU A 58 -5.48 -13.78 1.78
CA LEU A 58 -4.65 -13.17 0.73
C LEU A 58 -3.25 -13.77 0.67
N THR A 59 -2.76 -14.28 1.79
CA THR A 59 -1.58 -15.17 1.86
C THR A 59 -1.96 -16.47 2.57
N PRO A 60 -1.43 -17.63 2.13
CA PRO A 60 -1.76 -18.92 2.74
C PRO A 60 -1.15 -19.09 4.13
N GLU A 61 -0.16 -18.29 4.46
CA GLU A 61 0.54 -18.27 5.74
C GLU A 61 0.80 -16.82 6.19
N GLN A 62 1.01 -16.64 7.49
CA GLN A 62 1.37 -15.34 8.03
C GLN A 62 2.85 -15.08 7.84
N LEU A 63 3.18 -14.25 6.84
CA LEU A 63 4.55 -13.82 6.59
C LEU A 63 5.04 -12.87 7.69
N ARG A 64 6.37 -12.77 7.80
CA ARG A 64 7.05 -11.79 8.65
C ARG A 64 7.50 -10.57 7.83
N PRO A 65 7.72 -9.39 8.44
CA PRO A 65 8.17 -8.21 7.71
C PRO A 65 9.39 -8.45 6.81
N ARG A 66 10.37 -9.23 7.26
CA ARG A 66 11.58 -9.56 6.47
C ARG A 66 11.29 -10.37 5.21
N GLN A 67 10.14 -11.04 5.16
CA GLN A 67 9.69 -11.85 4.00
C GLN A 67 8.84 -11.04 3.03
N TYR A 68 8.80 -9.72 3.14
CA TYR A 68 7.89 -8.86 2.37
C TYR A 68 8.00 -9.06 0.84
N ARG A 69 9.15 -9.45 0.33
CA ARG A 69 9.34 -9.74 -1.10
C ARG A 69 8.65 -11.01 -1.56
N GLU A 70 8.34 -11.93 -0.65
CA GLU A 70 7.61 -13.17 -0.96
C GLU A 70 6.17 -12.89 -1.37
N LEU A 71 5.61 -11.71 -1.05
CA LEU A 71 4.29 -11.29 -1.49
C LEU A 71 4.13 -11.34 -3.02
N LEU A 72 5.21 -11.16 -3.78
CA LEU A 72 5.17 -11.28 -5.24
C LEU A 72 4.75 -12.68 -5.71
N ARG A 73 5.05 -13.74 -4.95
CA ARG A 73 4.62 -15.12 -5.23
C ARG A 73 3.10 -15.25 -5.15
N TYR A 74 2.46 -14.40 -4.35
CA TYR A 74 1.00 -14.33 -4.18
C TYR A 74 0.38 -13.23 -5.03
N ARG A 75 1.14 -12.68 -6.00
CA ARG A 75 0.72 -11.60 -6.91
C ARG A 75 0.30 -10.32 -6.17
N ILE A 76 0.96 -10.06 -5.05
CA ILE A 76 0.80 -8.85 -4.22
C ILE A 76 2.08 -8.03 -4.27
N GLY A 77 1.96 -6.77 -4.65
CA GLY A 77 3.05 -5.79 -4.64
C GLY A 77 2.89 -4.78 -3.51
N LEU A 78 3.97 -4.09 -3.20
CA LEU A 78 4.04 -3.05 -2.17
C LEU A 78 4.65 -1.77 -2.73
N THR A 79 4.11 -0.65 -2.33
CA THR A 79 4.64 0.68 -2.56
C THR A 79 4.19 1.64 -1.46
N ASP A 80 4.73 2.86 -1.44
CA ASP A 80 4.26 3.95 -0.61
C ASP A 80 3.92 5.17 -1.47
N PHE A 81 2.96 5.97 -1.02
CA PHE A 81 2.58 7.20 -1.71
C PHE A 81 3.74 8.21 -1.68
N VAL A 82 4.32 8.45 -0.51
CA VAL A 82 5.55 9.23 -0.35
C VAL A 82 6.72 8.27 -0.16
N LYS A 83 7.70 8.32 -1.07
CA LYS A 83 8.83 7.38 -1.09
C LYS A 83 10.06 7.88 -0.33
N THR A 84 10.23 9.18 -0.20
CA THR A 84 11.49 9.82 0.20
C THR A 84 11.54 10.19 1.68
N HIS A 85 10.43 10.08 2.39
CA HIS A 85 10.31 10.43 3.80
C HIS A 85 9.75 9.25 4.60
N SER A 86 10.12 9.19 5.87
CA SER A 86 9.59 8.22 6.83
C SER A 86 9.05 8.94 8.06
N GLY A 87 8.17 8.26 8.81
CA GLY A 87 7.57 8.78 10.03
C GLY A 87 6.06 8.64 10.04
N MET A 88 5.43 9.25 11.04
CA MET A 88 3.97 9.35 11.12
C MET A 88 3.45 10.35 10.07
N ASP A 89 2.19 10.19 9.64
CA ASP A 89 1.60 11.04 8.60
C ASP A 89 1.72 12.55 8.89
N HIS A 90 1.66 12.95 10.16
CA HIS A 90 1.82 14.36 10.58
C HIS A 90 3.28 14.85 10.56
N GLU A 91 4.24 13.95 10.51
CA GLU A 91 5.68 14.28 10.46
C GLU A 91 6.20 14.42 9.03
N VAL A 92 5.47 13.90 8.06
CA VAL A 92 5.85 13.91 6.64
C VAL A 92 5.31 15.18 5.98
N PRO A 93 6.11 15.91 5.16
CA PRO A 93 5.67 17.14 4.49
C PRO A 93 4.74 16.83 3.30
N LEU A 94 3.58 16.21 3.56
CA LEU A 94 2.67 15.65 2.57
C LEU A 94 2.18 16.68 1.54
N THR A 95 1.91 17.92 1.98
CA THR A 95 1.41 18.98 1.10
C THR A 95 2.38 19.33 -0.03
N LYS A 96 3.68 19.32 0.25
CA LYS A 96 4.72 19.63 -0.76
C LYS A 96 4.96 18.47 -1.71
N LEU A 97 4.77 17.25 -1.25
CA LEU A 97 5.09 16.03 -2.00
C LEU A 97 3.89 15.43 -2.74
N THR A 98 2.67 15.91 -2.45
CA THR A 98 1.44 15.27 -2.95
C THR A 98 1.36 15.19 -4.47
N GLN A 99 1.66 16.28 -5.19
CA GLN A 99 1.55 16.28 -6.66
C GLN A 99 2.57 15.35 -7.31
N VAL A 100 3.82 15.41 -6.85
CA VAL A 100 4.91 14.56 -7.35
C VAL A 100 4.58 13.09 -7.08
N SER A 101 4.13 12.79 -5.86
CA SER A 101 3.72 11.43 -5.46
C SER A 101 2.54 10.90 -6.26
N ARG A 102 1.52 11.73 -6.52
CA ARG A 102 0.38 11.35 -7.38
C ARG A 102 0.83 10.97 -8.78
N HIS A 103 1.66 11.81 -9.39
CA HIS A 103 2.15 11.58 -10.74
C HIS A 103 2.98 10.30 -10.82
N ARG A 104 3.91 10.13 -9.90
CA ARG A 104 4.76 8.94 -9.80
C ARG A 104 3.94 7.67 -9.61
N LEU A 105 3.05 7.65 -8.63
CA LEU A 105 2.22 6.46 -8.35
C LEU A 105 1.34 6.11 -9.55
N ARG A 106 0.66 7.11 -10.13
CA ARG A 106 -0.17 6.91 -11.31
C ARG A 106 0.61 6.30 -12.48
N ALA A 107 1.79 6.83 -12.77
CA ALA A 107 2.66 6.32 -13.82
C ALA A 107 3.09 4.86 -13.54
N SER A 108 3.45 4.56 -12.29
CA SER A 108 3.83 3.22 -11.86
C SER A 108 2.67 2.22 -12.03
N ILE A 109 1.46 2.59 -11.63
CA ILE A 109 0.28 1.72 -11.78
C ILE A 109 -0.08 1.50 -13.25
N LEU A 110 -0.01 2.53 -14.09
CA LEU A 110 -0.24 2.40 -15.53
C LEU A 110 0.80 1.48 -16.19
N LYS A 111 2.03 1.51 -15.72
CA LYS A 111 3.11 0.64 -16.20
C LYS A 111 2.89 -0.83 -15.81
N HIS A 112 2.59 -1.11 -14.56
CA HIS A 112 2.50 -2.48 -14.02
C HIS A 112 1.11 -3.11 -14.17
N ARG A 113 0.06 -2.30 -14.31
CA ARG A 113 -1.34 -2.70 -14.55
C ARG A 113 -1.86 -3.75 -13.57
N PRO A 114 -1.72 -3.56 -12.24
CA PRO A 114 -2.35 -4.47 -11.30
C PRO A 114 -3.88 -4.40 -11.44
N LYS A 115 -4.59 -5.44 -11.00
CA LYS A 115 -6.06 -5.42 -11.00
C LYS A 115 -6.60 -4.43 -9.96
N PHE A 116 -5.91 -4.34 -8.82
CA PHE A 116 -6.27 -3.46 -7.72
C PHE A 116 -5.07 -2.65 -7.22
N LEU A 117 -5.31 -1.37 -6.94
CA LEU A 117 -4.49 -0.51 -6.09
C LEU A 117 -5.27 -0.28 -4.81
N ALA A 118 -4.75 -0.68 -3.66
CA ALA A 118 -5.40 -0.48 -2.38
C ALA A 118 -4.52 0.37 -1.44
N PHE A 119 -5.03 1.51 -1.04
CA PHE A 119 -4.40 2.35 -0.03
C PHE A 119 -4.65 1.74 1.35
N THR A 120 -3.59 1.54 2.13
CA THR A 120 -3.66 0.96 3.47
C THR A 120 -3.92 2.00 4.56
N SER A 121 -4.44 3.15 4.18
CA SER A 121 -4.99 4.18 5.06
C SER A 121 -5.95 5.09 4.31
N LYS A 122 -6.90 5.67 5.03
CA LYS A 122 -7.79 6.70 4.48
C LYS A 122 -7.01 7.94 4.03
N ALA A 123 -6.02 8.36 4.81
CA ALA A 123 -5.18 9.50 4.50
C ALA A 123 -4.45 9.33 3.16
N GLY A 124 -3.84 8.18 2.91
CA GLY A 124 -3.15 7.90 1.64
C GLY A 124 -4.10 7.96 0.44
N GLY A 125 -5.28 7.37 0.57
CA GLY A 125 -6.31 7.42 -0.48
C GLY A 125 -6.79 8.86 -0.75
N GLN A 126 -7.05 9.64 0.28
CA GLN A 126 -7.47 11.04 0.17
C GLN A 126 -6.39 11.92 -0.46
N LEU A 127 -5.13 11.71 -0.10
CA LEU A 127 -4.00 12.44 -0.70
C LEU A 127 -3.87 12.13 -2.20
N PHE A 128 -4.04 10.88 -2.59
CA PHE A 128 -3.96 10.49 -3.99
C PHE A 128 -5.15 11.00 -4.80
N MET A 129 -6.37 10.84 -4.31
CA MET A 129 -7.60 11.10 -5.07
C MET A 129 -8.12 12.53 -4.93
N GLY A 130 -7.69 13.23 -3.89
CA GLY A 130 -8.25 14.53 -3.48
C GLY A 130 -9.62 14.41 -2.80
N GLY A 131 -9.88 15.32 -1.87
CA GLY A 131 -11.14 15.39 -1.12
C GLY A 131 -11.34 14.26 -0.11
N LEU A 132 -12.48 14.30 0.57
CA LEU A 132 -12.89 13.27 1.53
C LEU A 132 -13.29 12.00 0.79
N ARG A 133 -12.90 10.85 1.34
CA ARG A 133 -13.20 9.53 0.80
C ARG A 133 -13.58 8.58 1.93
N ASP A 134 -14.45 7.63 1.60
CA ASP A 134 -14.78 6.53 2.49
C ASP A 134 -13.96 5.28 2.18
N TYR A 135 -13.99 4.32 3.10
CA TYR A 135 -13.40 2.99 2.87
C TYR A 135 -14.14 2.27 1.74
N GLY A 136 -13.47 1.28 1.15
CA GLY A 136 -14.03 0.42 0.12
C GLY A 136 -13.60 0.78 -1.30
N GLU A 137 -14.30 0.20 -2.27
CA GLU A 137 -14.02 0.41 -3.69
C GLU A 137 -14.41 1.85 -4.10
N GLN A 138 -13.52 2.50 -4.82
CA GLN A 138 -13.74 3.86 -5.31
C GLN A 138 -14.26 3.84 -6.76
N ALA A 139 -15.06 4.84 -7.13
CA ALA A 139 -15.55 4.96 -8.51
C ALA A 139 -14.44 5.24 -9.53
N GLN A 140 -13.38 5.94 -9.10
CA GLN A 140 -12.25 6.26 -9.96
C GLN A 140 -11.37 5.03 -10.20
N ARG A 141 -10.68 5.03 -11.36
CA ARG A 141 -9.71 4.01 -11.76
C ARG A 141 -8.46 4.64 -12.32
N ILE A 142 -7.41 3.83 -12.41
CA ILE A 142 -6.19 4.16 -13.18
C ILE A 142 -6.10 3.15 -14.33
N GLY A 143 -6.52 3.55 -15.53
CA GLY A 143 -6.75 2.60 -16.61
C GLY A 143 -7.78 1.55 -16.16
N GLU A 144 -7.42 0.27 -16.25
CA GLU A 144 -8.27 -0.85 -15.78
C GLU A 144 -8.11 -1.14 -14.28
N THR A 145 -7.12 -0.54 -13.60
CA THR A 145 -6.86 -0.78 -12.19
C THR A 145 -7.95 -0.16 -11.32
N ARG A 146 -8.59 -0.99 -10.49
CA ARG A 146 -9.58 -0.58 -9.49
C ARG A 146 -8.89 0.01 -8.27
N ILE A 147 -9.50 1.00 -7.61
CA ILE A 147 -8.94 1.63 -6.43
C ILE A 147 -9.78 1.27 -5.20
N TRP A 148 -9.10 0.88 -4.11
CA TRP A 148 -9.68 0.62 -2.80
C TRP A 148 -9.02 1.48 -1.74
N ILE A 149 -9.78 1.81 -0.70
CA ILE A 149 -9.27 2.42 0.53
C ILE A 149 -9.57 1.48 1.68
N LEU A 150 -8.53 1.08 2.39
CA LEU A 150 -8.56 0.15 3.51
C LEU A 150 -8.25 0.86 4.83
N PRO A 151 -8.78 0.36 5.95
CA PRO A 151 -8.38 0.83 7.27
C PRO A 151 -6.90 0.60 7.53
N SER A 152 -6.26 1.57 8.19
CA SER A 152 -4.85 1.46 8.57
C SER A 152 -4.63 0.29 9.53
N THR A 153 -3.57 -0.47 9.27
CA THR A 153 -3.12 -1.59 10.11
C THR A 153 -2.19 -1.17 11.25
N SER A 154 -1.82 0.10 11.30
CA SER A 154 -0.96 0.67 12.34
C SER A 154 -1.57 0.52 13.74
N GLY A 155 -0.76 0.21 14.73
CA GLY A 155 -1.19 0.22 16.14
C GLY A 155 -1.69 1.60 16.60
N ALA A 156 -1.18 2.68 16.03
CA ALA A 156 -1.65 4.05 16.29
C ALA A 156 -3.08 4.31 15.81
N ALA A 157 -3.59 3.51 14.87
CA ALA A 157 -4.91 3.63 14.26
C ALA A 157 -5.95 2.65 14.83
N ASN A 158 -5.73 2.09 16.03
CA ASN A 158 -6.63 1.09 16.62
C ASN A 158 -8.09 1.55 16.74
N GLY A 159 -8.34 2.83 16.97
CA GLY A 159 -9.69 3.41 17.06
C GLY A 159 -10.48 3.37 15.73
N SER A 160 -9.80 3.29 14.61
CA SER A 160 -10.40 3.21 13.27
C SER A 160 -10.24 1.83 12.62
N TRP A 161 -9.77 0.84 13.35
CA TRP A 161 -9.60 -0.51 12.85
C TRP A 161 -10.93 -1.18 12.51
N ARG A 162 -11.06 -1.65 11.27
CA ARG A 162 -12.26 -2.27 10.69
C ARG A 162 -11.84 -3.48 9.87
N PRO A 163 -11.56 -4.64 10.50
CA PRO A 163 -11.11 -5.85 9.77
C PRO A 163 -12.11 -6.34 8.73
N GLU A 164 -13.41 -6.09 8.94
CA GLU A 164 -14.46 -6.46 7.99
C GLU A 164 -14.25 -5.84 6.59
N ILE A 165 -13.67 -4.66 6.50
CA ILE A 165 -13.38 -4.01 5.21
C ILE A 165 -12.24 -4.74 4.48
N TRP A 166 -11.25 -5.24 5.20
CA TRP A 166 -10.20 -6.09 4.65
C TRP A 166 -10.76 -7.43 4.12
N HIS A 167 -11.71 -8.03 4.84
CA HIS A 167 -12.41 -9.24 4.37
C HIS A 167 -13.21 -8.97 3.10
N GLN A 168 -13.99 -7.88 3.06
CA GLN A 168 -14.73 -7.45 1.85
C GLN A 168 -13.78 -7.24 0.66
N PHE A 169 -12.62 -6.65 0.89
CA PHE A 169 -11.60 -6.47 -0.15
C PHE A 169 -11.09 -7.81 -0.68
N ALA A 170 -10.75 -8.73 0.20
CA ALA A 170 -10.31 -10.07 -0.19
C ALA A 170 -11.40 -10.83 -0.98
N ASP A 171 -12.66 -10.73 -0.57
CA ASP A 171 -13.80 -11.33 -1.30
C ASP A 171 -13.93 -10.72 -2.70
N ARG A 172 -13.77 -9.40 -2.81
CA ARG A 172 -13.80 -8.71 -4.09
C ARG A 172 -12.69 -9.14 -5.03
N ILE A 173 -11.49 -9.36 -4.49
CA ILE A 173 -10.35 -9.87 -5.27
C ILE A 173 -10.68 -11.27 -5.80
N ARG A 174 -11.13 -12.19 -4.95
CA ARG A 174 -11.53 -13.55 -5.36
C ARG A 174 -12.60 -13.53 -6.45
N ALA A 175 -13.61 -12.68 -6.33
CA ALA A 175 -14.66 -12.53 -7.33
C ALA A 175 -14.13 -12.12 -8.72
N ILE A 176 -13.01 -11.39 -8.78
CA ILE A 176 -12.42 -10.90 -10.04
C ILE A 176 -11.31 -11.82 -10.56
N THR A 177 -10.55 -12.45 -9.65
CA THR A 177 -9.38 -13.26 -10.03
C THR A 177 -9.66 -14.75 -10.10
N GLY A 178 -10.80 -15.19 -9.59
CA GLY A 178 -11.08 -16.59 -9.29
C GLY A 178 -10.42 -17.02 -7.96
N ASP A 179 -10.75 -18.21 -7.49
CA ASP A 179 -10.09 -18.82 -6.33
C ASP A 179 -8.60 -19.04 -6.64
N ARG A 180 -7.74 -18.64 -5.67
CA ARG A 180 -6.30 -18.78 -5.78
C ARG A 180 -5.82 -20.11 -5.24
#